data_f97ec8ee839b08190bc1bfb2ede31095
#
_entry.id   f97ec8ee839b08190bc1bfb2ede31095
#
_cell.length_a   1.000
_cell.length_b   1.000
_cell.length_c   1.000
_cell.angle_alpha   90.00
_cell.angle_beta   90.00
_cell.angle_gamma   90.00
#
_symmetry.space_group_name_H-M   'P 1'
#
loop_
_entity.id
_entity.type
_entity.pdbx_description
1 polymer ?
#
loop_
_entity_poly.entity_id
_entity_poly.type
_entity_poly.pdbx_seq_one_letter_code
_entity_poly.pdbx_strand_id
1 'polypeptide(L)'
;QAMARRKYVVGNWKMNGLTAALGEAQAIFAAAGACPAVDVALCPPFTLIGAMAGAAPGAAVGGQDCHAAASGAFTGSVAAPMLVDAGATLVIVGHSERREGFGESDADVRAKAEAALAAGLSVILCVGEPREVRESGGAVDYVLAQVAGSLPESFDPARLAIAYEPIWAI
;
A
#
# COMPACT_ATOMS: atom_id res chain seq x y z
N GLN A 1 -8.44 -28.17 -6.56
CA GLN A 1 -8.64 -27.53 -5.22
C GLN A 1 -8.08 -26.12 -5.31
N ALA A 2 -8.92 -25.13 -5.10
CA ALA A 2 -8.43 -23.75 -4.96
C ALA A 2 -7.50 -23.71 -3.73
N MET A 3 -6.25 -23.31 -3.93
CA MET A 3 -5.33 -23.11 -2.81
C MET A 3 -5.90 -22.06 -1.89
N ALA A 4 -5.99 -22.35 -0.59
CA ALA A 4 -6.44 -21.39 0.39
C ALA A 4 -5.51 -20.17 0.34
N ARG A 5 -6.08 -18.95 0.23
CA ARG A 5 -5.31 -17.71 0.27
C ARG A 5 -4.58 -17.60 1.60
N ARG A 6 -3.30 -17.28 1.55
CA ARG A 6 -2.54 -16.94 2.76
C ARG A 6 -3.11 -15.67 3.40
N LYS A 7 -3.10 -15.63 4.72
CA LYS A 7 -3.44 -14.40 5.45
C LYS A 7 -2.30 -13.40 5.26
N TYR A 8 -2.66 -12.18 4.92
CA TYR A 8 -1.72 -11.08 4.73
C TYR A 8 -2.09 -9.94 5.67
N VAL A 9 -1.23 -9.66 6.64
CA VAL A 9 -1.42 -8.62 7.65
C VAL A 9 -0.46 -7.49 7.34
N VAL A 10 -1.00 -6.31 7.05
CA VAL A 10 -0.22 -5.13 6.67
C VAL A 10 -0.49 -4.00 7.64
N GLY A 11 0.55 -3.53 8.30
CA GLY A 11 0.49 -2.38 9.19
C GLY A 11 0.78 -1.08 8.45
N ASN A 12 -0.25 -0.29 8.17
CA ASN A 12 -0.09 1.08 7.70
C ASN A 12 0.10 2.01 8.90
N TRP A 13 1.32 2.52 9.08
CA TRP A 13 1.63 3.40 10.20
C TRP A 13 1.09 4.81 10.02
N LYS A 14 0.61 5.14 8.83
CA LYS A 14 0.16 6.48 8.49
C LYS A 14 1.26 7.53 8.82
N MET A 15 0.90 8.72 9.26
CA MET A 15 1.86 9.76 9.64
C MET A 15 2.29 9.58 11.10
N ASN A 16 2.88 8.42 11.43
CA ASN A 16 3.37 8.10 12.76
C ASN A 16 4.70 7.36 12.70
N GLY A 17 5.50 7.53 13.75
CA GLY A 17 6.76 6.81 13.93
C GLY A 17 7.98 7.68 13.72
N LEU A 18 8.85 7.61 14.71
CA LEU A 18 10.20 8.19 14.69
C LEU A 18 11.20 7.04 14.77
N THR A 19 12.50 7.33 14.68
CA THR A 19 13.57 6.32 14.74
C THR A 19 13.45 5.39 15.96
N ALA A 20 12.97 5.91 17.10
CA ALA A 20 12.75 5.10 18.30
C ALA A 20 11.72 3.97 18.12
N ALA A 21 10.85 4.05 17.11
CA ALA A 21 9.86 3.03 16.82
C ALA A 21 10.42 1.81 16.06
N LEU A 22 11.68 1.83 15.63
CA LEU A 22 12.31 0.70 14.93
C LEU A 22 12.36 -0.57 15.78
N GLY A 23 12.49 -0.45 17.09
CA GLY A 23 12.43 -1.59 18.01
C GLY A 23 11.07 -2.30 17.99
N GLU A 24 9.98 -1.56 17.85
CA GLU A 24 8.63 -2.12 17.69
C GLU A 24 8.51 -2.88 16.36
N ALA A 25 9.01 -2.32 15.27
CA ALA A 25 9.03 -3.00 13.98
C ALA A 25 9.81 -4.31 14.04
N GLN A 26 10.98 -4.33 14.66
CA GLN A 26 11.78 -5.54 14.84
C GLN A 26 11.02 -6.61 15.64
N ALA A 27 10.32 -6.22 16.72
CA ALA A 27 9.52 -7.13 17.52
C ALA A 27 8.34 -7.73 16.73
N ILE A 28 7.67 -6.92 15.90
CA ILE A 28 6.58 -7.36 15.02
C ILE A 28 7.10 -8.39 14.01
N PHE A 29 8.21 -8.10 13.32
CA PHE A 29 8.78 -9.02 12.34
C PHE A 29 9.32 -10.31 12.97
N ALA A 30 9.89 -10.23 14.18
CA ALA A 30 10.31 -11.41 14.92
C ALA A 30 9.11 -12.31 15.27
N ALA A 31 8.01 -11.71 15.74
CA ALA A 31 6.76 -12.44 16.02
C ALA A 31 6.17 -13.06 14.73
N ALA A 32 6.21 -12.34 13.61
CA ALA A 32 5.77 -12.84 12.32
C ALA A 32 6.57 -14.08 11.87
N GLY A 33 7.87 -14.10 12.12
CA GLY A 33 8.74 -15.25 11.83
C GLY A 33 8.33 -16.53 12.57
N ALA A 34 7.67 -16.42 13.71
CA ALA A 34 7.11 -17.55 14.45
C ALA A 34 5.75 -18.04 13.90
N CYS A 35 5.16 -17.34 12.94
CA CYS A 35 3.84 -17.62 12.36
C CYS A 35 3.92 -17.85 10.84
N PRO A 36 4.50 -18.95 10.35
CA PRO A 36 4.78 -19.15 8.92
C PRO A 36 3.54 -19.22 8.03
N ALA A 37 2.35 -19.37 8.61
CA ALA A 37 1.08 -19.39 7.89
C ALA A 37 0.56 -17.98 7.51
N VAL A 38 1.21 -16.92 7.99
CA VAL A 38 0.79 -15.53 7.81
C VAL A 38 1.93 -14.74 7.20
N ASP A 39 1.62 -13.93 6.18
CA ASP A 39 2.55 -12.94 5.65
C ASP A 39 2.30 -11.60 6.37
N VAL A 40 3.38 -10.92 6.77
CA VAL A 40 3.30 -9.65 7.50
C VAL A 40 4.16 -8.60 6.79
N ALA A 41 3.62 -7.41 6.63
CA ALA A 41 4.34 -6.25 6.11
C ALA A 41 4.06 -5.01 6.96
N LEU A 42 5.01 -4.09 7.01
CA LEU A 42 4.84 -2.79 7.62
C LEU A 42 5.11 -1.68 6.61
N CYS A 43 4.24 -0.69 6.59
CA CYS A 43 4.36 0.50 5.75
C CYS A 43 4.49 1.75 6.62
N PRO A 44 5.73 2.11 7.02
CA PRO A 44 6.00 3.31 7.78
C PRO A 44 6.01 4.55 6.87
N PRO A 45 6.11 5.78 7.43
CA PRO A 45 6.46 6.97 6.67
C PRO A 45 7.73 6.79 5.86
N PHE A 46 7.88 7.51 4.75
CA PHE A 46 9.05 7.43 3.86
C PHE A 46 10.39 7.55 4.61
N THR A 47 10.43 8.40 5.64
CA THR A 47 11.63 8.67 6.44
C THR A 47 12.16 7.46 7.21
N LEU A 48 11.37 6.41 7.38
CA LEU A 48 11.76 5.21 8.13
C LEU A 48 11.97 3.97 7.26
N ILE A 49 11.64 4.01 5.97
CA ILE A 49 11.69 2.81 5.10
C ILE A 49 13.11 2.21 5.09
N GLY A 50 14.11 2.99 4.76
CA GLY A 50 15.49 2.50 4.68
C GLY A 50 16.02 1.98 6.02
N ALA A 51 15.74 2.71 7.10
CA ALA A 51 16.17 2.29 8.43
C ALA A 51 15.44 1.01 8.89
N MET A 52 14.15 0.88 8.60
CA MET A 52 13.36 -0.31 8.95
C MET A 52 13.80 -1.53 8.14
N ALA A 53 14.01 -1.38 6.84
CA ALA A 53 14.52 -2.45 5.99
C ALA A 53 15.92 -2.92 6.43
N GLY A 54 16.79 -2.01 6.82
CA GLY A 54 18.12 -2.33 7.36
C GLY A 54 18.07 -2.99 8.75
N ALA A 55 17.13 -2.61 9.59
CA ALA A 55 16.97 -3.17 10.93
C ALA A 55 16.31 -4.56 10.95
N ALA A 56 15.59 -4.93 9.90
CA ALA A 56 14.92 -6.23 9.76
C ALA A 56 15.15 -6.81 8.35
N PRO A 57 16.36 -7.30 8.04
CA PRO A 57 16.69 -7.84 6.73
C PRO A 57 15.74 -8.98 6.32
N GLY A 58 15.22 -8.91 5.09
CA GLY A 58 14.27 -9.89 4.56
C GLY A 58 12.81 -9.67 4.97
N ALA A 59 12.53 -8.73 5.86
CA ALA A 59 11.15 -8.36 6.19
C ALA A 59 10.50 -7.53 5.07
N ALA A 60 9.18 -7.65 4.94
CA ALA A 60 8.42 -6.89 3.96
C ALA A 60 8.13 -5.48 4.49
N VAL A 61 8.88 -4.51 4.00
CA VAL A 61 8.69 -3.08 4.30
C VAL A 61 8.14 -2.40 3.06
N GLY A 62 7.17 -1.51 3.21
CA GLY A 62 6.52 -0.84 2.09
C GLY A 62 6.36 0.66 2.26
N GLY A 63 6.07 1.31 1.14
CA GLY A 63 5.69 2.72 1.09
C GLY A 63 4.18 2.92 1.29
N GLN A 64 3.81 4.12 1.66
CA GLN A 64 2.41 4.54 1.85
C GLN A 64 1.84 5.25 0.62
N ASP A 65 2.66 5.52 -0.37
CA ASP A 65 2.37 6.14 -1.65
C ASP A 65 3.59 6.05 -2.58
N CYS A 66 3.42 6.30 -3.87
CA CYS A 66 4.50 6.60 -4.79
C CYS A 66 4.00 7.53 -5.90
N HIS A 67 4.92 8.26 -6.54
CA HIS A 67 4.63 9.06 -7.70
C HIS A 67 4.51 8.18 -8.97
N ALA A 68 3.66 8.59 -9.91
CA ALA A 68 3.49 7.88 -11.19
C ALA A 68 4.70 7.99 -12.13
N ALA A 69 5.45 9.08 -12.04
CA ALA A 69 6.70 9.24 -12.78
C ALA A 69 7.88 8.64 -12.01
N ALA A 70 8.85 8.10 -12.74
CA ALA A 70 10.06 7.52 -12.17
C ALA A 70 11.07 8.57 -11.65
N SER A 71 10.97 9.79 -12.14
CA SER A 71 11.80 10.95 -11.73
C SER A 71 11.16 12.23 -12.27
N GLY A 72 11.64 13.39 -11.85
CA GLY A 72 11.23 14.67 -12.43
C GLY A 72 11.11 15.81 -11.42
N ALA A 73 10.50 16.90 -11.88
CA ALA A 73 10.30 18.13 -11.10
C ALA A 73 9.06 18.05 -10.21
N PHE A 74 9.10 17.15 -9.26
CA PHE A 74 8.00 16.85 -8.34
C PHE A 74 8.47 16.96 -6.89
N THR A 75 8.81 18.16 -6.49
CA THR A 75 9.38 18.45 -5.16
C THR A 75 8.53 17.85 -4.04
N GLY A 76 9.16 17.03 -3.20
CA GLY A 76 8.51 16.35 -2.06
C GLY A 76 7.90 14.99 -2.39
N SER A 77 7.76 14.61 -3.67
CA SER A 77 7.27 13.28 -4.06
C SER A 77 8.38 12.24 -4.05
N VAL A 78 8.00 10.99 -3.86
CA VAL A 78 8.88 9.82 -3.87
C VAL A 78 8.45 8.88 -5.00
N ALA A 79 9.38 8.56 -5.89
CA ALA A 79 9.15 7.65 -7.00
C ALA A 79 9.27 6.18 -6.57
N ALA A 80 8.60 5.27 -7.30
CA ALA A 80 8.69 3.85 -7.01
C ALA A 80 10.12 3.28 -7.04
N PRO A 81 11.01 3.65 -7.97
CA PRO A 81 12.42 3.23 -7.91
C PRO A 81 13.16 3.66 -6.64
N MET A 82 12.82 4.83 -6.08
CA MET A 82 13.41 5.30 -4.83
C MET A 82 12.97 4.44 -3.64
N LEU A 83 11.73 3.96 -3.65
CA LEU A 83 11.24 3.02 -2.63
C LEU A 83 11.99 1.70 -2.70
N VAL A 84 12.20 1.17 -3.91
CA VAL A 84 12.97 -0.07 -4.13
C VAL A 84 14.40 0.09 -3.64
N ASP A 85 15.06 1.19 -3.98
CA ASP A 85 16.43 1.50 -3.55
C ASP A 85 16.54 1.62 -2.02
N ALA A 86 15.52 2.15 -1.36
CA ALA A 86 15.43 2.20 0.09
C ALA A 86 15.14 0.85 0.76
N GLY A 87 14.85 -0.20 -0.01
CA GLY A 87 14.59 -1.54 0.49
C GLY A 87 13.11 -1.92 0.62
N ALA A 88 12.20 -1.11 0.08
CA ALA A 88 10.79 -1.47 0.04
C ALA A 88 10.51 -2.60 -0.96
N THR A 89 9.56 -3.47 -0.63
CA THR A 89 9.09 -4.56 -1.49
C THR A 89 7.63 -4.41 -1.92
N LEU A 90 6.92 -3.48 -1.31
CA LEU A 90 5.52 -3.17 -1.62
C LEU A 90 5.23 -1.69 -1.43
N VAL A 91 4.07 -1.28 -1.94
CA VAL A 91 3.55 0.08 -1.74
C VAL A 91 2.03 0.07 -1.67
N ILE A 92 1.48 0.90 -0.79
CA ILE A 92 0.05 1.21 -0.73
C ILE A 92 -0.22 2.33 -1.74
N VAL A 93 -1.26 2.19 -2.55
CA VAL A 93 -1.74 3.25 -3.45
C VAL A 93 -3.24 3.46 -3.29
N GLY A 94 -3.69 4.68 -3.52
CA GLY A 94 -5.11 5.01 -3.51
C GLY A 94 -5.79 4.93 -2.16
N HIS A 95 -5.06 5.03 -1.05
CA HIS A 95 -5.66 5.10 0.28
C HIS A 95 -6.65 6.28 0.35
N SER A 96 -7.77 6.10 1.06
CA SER A 96 -8.85 7.10 1.14
C SER A 96 -8.36 8.48 1.62
N GLU A 97 -7.43 8.50 2.57
CA GLU A 97 -6.84 9.76 3.05
C GLU A 97 -6.12 10.54 1.94
N ARG A 98 -5.59 9.86 0.93
CA ARG A 98 -4.96 10.50 -0.23
C ARG A 98 -5.98 10.89 -1.29
N ARG A 99 -6.96 10.03 -1.56
CA ARG A 99 -8.05 10.36 -2.49
C ARG A 99 -8.81 11.60 -2.03
N GLU A 100 -9.12 11.70 -0.73
CA GLU A 100 -9.82 12.85 -0.14
C GLU A 100 -8.88 14.04 0.11
N GLY A 101 -7.75 13.82 0.74
CA GLY A 101 -6.85 14.89 1.18
C GLY A 101 -6.02 15.52 0.05
N PHE A 102 -5.73 14.78 -1.02
CA PHE A 102 -4.92 15.24 -2.15
C PHE A 102 -5.68 15.22 -3.48
N GLY A 103 -6.95 14.83 -3.48
CA GLY A 103 -7.77 14.79 -4.69
C GLY A 103 -7.34 13.74 -5.71
N GLU A 104 -6.76 12.63 -5.27
CA GLU A 104 -6.31 11.56 -6.16
C GLU A 104 -7.51 10.88 -6.84
N SER A 105 -7.54 10.90 -8.17
CA SER A 105 -8.55 10.20 -8.97
C SER A 105 -8.22 8.72 -9.14
N ASP A 106 -9.18 7.94 -9.65
CA ASP A 106 -8.92 6.54 -10.02
C ASP A 106 -7.81 6.42 -11.06
N ALA A 107 -7.74 7.35 -12.03
CA ALA A 107 -6.69 7.38 -13.03
C ALA A 107 -5.31 7.65 -12.42
N ASP A 108 -5.21 8.53 -11.42
CA ASP A 108 -3.96 8.77 -10.68
C ASP A 108 -3.51 7.52 -9.95
N VAL A 109 -4.42 6.83 -9.29
CA VAL A 109 -4.14 5.59 -8.56
C VAL A 109 -3.69 4.49 -9.52
N ARG A 110 -4.34 4.35 -10.68
CA ARG A 110 -3.91 3.41 -11.72
C ARG A 110 -2.48 3.70 -12.17
N ALA A 111 -2.15 4.93 -12.49
CA ALA A 111 -0.82 5.31 -12.93
C ALA A 111 0.25 5.03 -11.85
N LYS A 112 -0.06 5.26 -10.58
CA LYS A 112 0.81 4.92 -9.45
C LYS A 112 1.00 3.41 -9.31
N ALA A 113 -0.07 2.63 -9.44
CA ALA A 113 -0.01 1.17 -9.40
C ALA A 113 0.86 0.60 -10.53
N GLU A 114 0.70 1.13 -11.75
CA GLU A 114 1.51 0.75 -12.91
C GLU A 114 2.99 1.07 -12.70
N ALA A 115 3.30 2.27 -12.20
CA ALA A 115 4.67 2.67 -11.90
C ALA A 115 5.32 1.78 -10.83
N ALA A 116 4.57 1.43 -9.78
CA ALA A 116 5.03 0.55 -8.72
C ALA A 116 5.34 -0.86 -9.23
N LEU A 117 4.43 -1.45 -10.00
CA LEU A 117 4.61 -2.78 -10.60
C LEU A 117 5.79 -2.80 -11.57
N ALA A 118 5.95 -1.76 -12.39
CA ALA A 118 7.08 -1.63 -13.32
C ALA A 118 8.43 -1.53 -12.59
N ALA A 119 8.47 -0.91 -11.41
CA ALA A 119 9.66 -0.83 -10.57
C ALA A 119 9.97 -2.12 -9.80
N GLY A 120 9.09 -3.11 -9.82
CA GLY A 120 9.28 -4.38 -9.12
C GLY A 120 8.59 -4.48 -7.75
N LEU A 121 7.83 -3.47 -7.33
CA LEU A 121 7.05 -3.51 -6.09
C LEU A 121 5.78 -4.35 -6.26
N SER A 122 5.34 -4.97 -5.18
CA SER A 122 3.95 -5.41 -5.04
C SER A 122 3.07 -4.21 -4.65
N VAL A 123 1.80 -4.27 -4.99
CA VAL A 123 0.86 -3.17 -4.78
C VAL A 123 -0.29 -3.59 -3.87
N ILE A 124 -0.63 -2.74 -2.91
CA ILE A 124 -1.88 -2.78 -2.18
C ILE A 124 -2.71 -1.60 -2.64
N LEU A 125 -3.78 -1.88 -3.39
CA LEU A 125 -4.67 -0.88 -3.95
C LEU A 125 -5.90 -0.74 -3.06
N CYS A 126 -6.07 0.44 -2.46
CA CYS A 126 -7.17 0.72 -1.54
C CYS A 126 -8.41 1.21 -2.29
N VAL A 127 -9.55 0.68 -1.89
CA VAL A 127 -10.88 1.08 -2.33
C VAL A 127 -11.84 1.12 -1.15
N GLY A 128 -12.86 1.94 -1.22
CA GLY A 128 -13.88 2.02 -0.19
C GLY A 128 -14.83 3.18 -0.46
N GLU A 129 -16.10 2.99 -0.13
CA GLU A 129 -17.15 3.97 -0.27
C GLU A 129 -17.26 4.91 0.92
N PRO A 130 -17.71 6.17 0.72
CA PRO A 130 -18.08 7.06 1.81
C PRO A 130 -19.43 6.66 2.42
N ARG A 131 -19.70 7.21 3.61
CA ARG A 131 -20.92 6.87 4.38
C ARG A 131 -22.22 7.11 3.60
N GLU A 132 -22.33 8.22 2.91
CA GLU A 132 -23.53 8.60 2.15
C GLU A 132 -23.84 7.57 1.05
N VAL A 133 -22.83 7.05 0.40
CA VAL A 133 -22.98 6.00 -0.62
C VAL A 133 -23.41 4.69 0.03
N ARG A 134 -22.87 4.36 1.19
CA ARG A 134 -23.26 3.17 1.95
C ARG A 134 -24.73 3.24 2.37
N GLU A 135 -25.14 4.36 2.95
CA GLU A 135 -26.50 4.57 3.44
C GLU A 135 -27.54 4.60 2.31
N SER A 136 -27.16 5.08 1.13
CA SER A 136 -28.02 5.04 -0.08
C SER A 136 -28.13 3.67 -0.73
N GLY A 137 -27.37 2.68 -0.27
CA GLY A 137 -27.34 1.32 -0.86
C GLY A 137 -26.44 1.19 -2.10
N GLY A 138 -25.69 2.22 -2.47
CA GLY A 138 -24.82 2.26 -3.66
C GLY A 138 -23.41 1.70 -3.48
N ALA A 139 -23.08 1.13 -2.32
CA ALA A 139 -21.72 0.73 -1.97
C ALA A 139 -21.06 -0.22 -2.97
N VAL A 140 -21.78 -1.23 -3.43
CA VAL A 140 -21.25 -2.23 -4.37
C VAL A 140 -20.89 -1.58 -5.71
N ASP A 141 -21.80 -0.83 -6.30
CA ASP A 141 -21.58 -0.18 -7.60
C ASP A 141 -20.43 0.85 -7.52
N TYR A 142 -20.38 1.61 -6.42
CA TYR A 142 -19.30 2.56 -6.16
C TYR A 142 -17.93 1.87 -6.10
N VAL A 143 -17.81 0.81 -5.31
CA VAL A 143 -16.55 0.07 -5.14
C VAL A 143 -16.13 -0.64 -6.42
N LEU A 144 -17.08 -1.23 -7.16
CA LEU A 144 -16.79 -1.85 -8.45
C LEU A 144 -16.28 -0.83 -9.47
N ALA A 145 -16.90 0.37 -9.53
CA ALA A 145 -16.44 1.45 -10.39
C ALA A 145 -15.02 1.93 -10.00
N GLN A 146 -14.76 2.07 -8.71
CA GLN A 146 -13.46 2.47 -8.18
C GLN A 146 -12.36 1.43 -8.50
N VAL A 147 -12.66 0.15 -8.36
CA VAL A 147 -11.76 -0.95 -8.76
C VAL A 147 -11.50 -0.89 -10.27
N ALA A 148 -12.55 -0.81 -11.08
CA ALA A 148 -12.40 -0.76 -12.55
C ALA A 148 -11.59 0.45 -13.03
N GLY A 149 -11.77 1.61 -12.37
CA GLY A 149 -11.03 2.84 -12.69
C GLY A 149 -9.57 2.82 -12.25
N SER A 150 -9.27 2.13 -11.15
CA SER A 150 -7.96 2.17 -10.48
C SER A 150 -7.04 1.00 -10.83
N LEU A 151 -7.56 -0.14 -11.29
CA LEU A 151 -6.75 -1.29 -11.65
C LEU A 151 -5.93 -1.02 -12.93
N PRO A 152 -4.64 -1.42 -12.98
CA PRO A 152 -3.89 -1.52 -14.23
C PRO A 152 -4.61 -2.41 -15.25
N GLU A 153 -4.40 -2.15 -16.54
CA GLU A 153 -4.99 -2.97 -17.62
C GLU A 153 -4.46 -4.40 -17.61
N SER A 154 -3.20 -4.55 -17.25
CA SER A 154 -2.58 -5.87 -17.07
C SER A 154 -1.65 -5.86 -15.86
N PHE A 155 -1.67 -6.95 -15.10
CA PHE A 155 -0.81 -7.13 -13.93
C PHE A 155 -0.73 -8.62 -13.55
N ASP A 156 0.33 -8.99 -12.84
CA ASP A 156 0.41 -10.29 -12.19
C ASP A 156 -0.44 -10.28 -10.91
N PRO A 157 -1.49 -11.13 -10.81
CA PRO A 157 -2.33 -11.20 -9.63
C PRO A 157 -1.57 -11.55 -8.33
N ALA A 158 -0.40 -12.16 -8.44
CA ALA A 158 0.45 -12.45 -7.28
C ALA A 158 1.10 -11.19 -6.68
N ARG A 159 1.10 -10.08 -7.42
CA ARG A 159 1.76 -8.83 -7.04
C ARG A 159 0.80 -7.67 -6.74
N LEU A 160 -0.50 -7.93 -6.75
CA LEU A 160 -1.49 -6.90 -6.45
C LEU A 160 -2.58 -7.45 -5.54
N ALA A 161 -2.81 -6.78 -4.43
CA ALA A 161 -3.92 -7.03 -3.53
C ALA A 161 -4.85 -5.81 -3.50
N ILE A 162 -6.15 -6.05 -3.40
CA ILE A 162 -7.15 -5.00 -3.18
C ILE A 162 -7.47 -4.96 -1.69
N ALA A 163 -7.31 -3.79 -1.08
CA ALA A 163 -7.72 -3.52 0.29
C ALA A 163 -9.05 -2.77 0.29
N TYR A 164 -10.09 -3.43 0.74
CA TYR A 164 -11.38 -2.79 0.95
C TYR A 164 -11.41 -2.13 2.33
N GLU A 165 -11.38 -0.82 2.33
CA GLU A 165 -11.42 0.02 3.53
C GLU A 165 -12.54 1.04 3.38
N PRO A 166 -13.77 0.73 3.81
CA PRO A 166 -14.85 1.70 3.74
C PRO A 166 -14.50 2.93 4.57
N ILE A 167 -14.61 4.12 3.97
CA ILE A 167 -14.13 5.39 4.56
C ILE A 167 -14.78 5.65 5.91
N TRP A 168 -16.06 5.33 6.04
CA TRP A 168 -16.84 5.51 7.27
C TRP A 168 -16.42 4.58 8.43
N ALA A 169 -15.61 3.57 8.17
CA ALA A 169 -15.15 2.61 9.17
C ALA A 169 -13.68 2.80 9.59
N ILE A 170 -13.03 3.80 9.00
CA ILE A 170 -11.62 4.12 9.31
C ILE A 170 -11.51 5.04 10.53
#